data_4db6b92d077b1b81f333a004973fcdd6
#
_entry.id   4db6b92d077b1b81f333a004973fcdd6
#
_cell.length_a   1.000
_cell.length_b   1.000
_cell.length_c   1.000
_cell.angle_alpha   90.00
_cell.angle_beta   90.00
_cell.angle_gamma   90.00
#
_symmetry.space_group_name_H-M   'P 1'
#
loop_
_entity.id
_entity.type
_entity.pdbx_description
1 polymer ?
#
loop_
_entity_poly.entity_id
_entity_poly.type
_entity_poly.pdbx_seq_one_letter_code
_entity_poly.pdbx_strand_id
1 'polypeptide(L)'
;MTENRNRCVITGLGMVCAIGNSVDETWNNALKGVSGIKNTKTVDTEGCYATLAAEVHDNTLDECPHADEMDRVSKLCVKAAKEALADAAYTIPEDEKKRVSVIMGSCVGGVNSVEAYYRNGEKAEDVTKMPISAIANEVAYIYGADGIVTNIANACAAGT
;
A
#
# COMPACT_ATOMS: atom_id res chain seq x y z
N MET A 1 21.65 -33.60 15.98
CA MET A 1 21.85 -32.67 14.85
C MET A 1 20.99 -31.46 15.09
N THR A 2 21.58 -30.35 15.49
CA THR A 2 20.86 -29.08 15.60
C THR A 2 20.64 -28.59 14.18
N GLU A 3 19.39 -28.72 13.68
CA GLU A 3 19.01 -28.06 12.42
C GLU A 3 19.34 -26.56 12.56
N ASN A 4 20.23 -26.11 11.73
CA ASN A 4 20.54 -24.68 11.59
C ASN A 4 19.35 -24.02 10.87
N ARG A 5 18.25 -23.78 11.61
CA ARG A 5 17.07 -23.11 11.09
C ARG A 5 17.40 -21.62 10.92
N ASN A 6 17.43 -21.14 9.69
CA ASN A 6 17.47 -19.71 9.43
C ASN A 6 16.26 -19.07 10.10
N ARG A 7 16.51 -18.09 10.99
CA ARG A 7 15.45 -17.35 11.65
C ARG A 7 15.09 -16.13 10.80
N CYS A 8 13.78 -15.94 10.56
CA CYS A 8 13.25 -14.69 10.05
C CYS A 8 12.88 -13.78 11.22
N VAL A 9 13.16 -12.50 11.07
CA VAL A 9 12.81 -11.46 12.04
C VAL A 9 12.17 -10.28 11.32
N ILE A 10 11.24 -9.60 12.00
CA ILE A 10 10.67 -8.34 11.56
C ILE A 10 11.61 -7.24 12.06
N THR A 11 12.10 -6.40 11.17
CA THR A 11 13.06 -5.33 11.48
C THR A 11 12.45 -3.94 11.44
N GLY A 12 11.29 -3.78 10.80
CA GLY A 12 10.57 -2.52 10.75
C GLY A 12 9.12 -2.71 10.36
N LEU A 13 8.28 -1.81 10.81
CA LEU A 13 6.85 -1.78 10.58
C LEU A 13 6.45 -0.45 9.94
N GLY A 14 5.44 -0.50 9.06
CA GLY A 14 4.81 0.70 8.51
C GLY A 14 3.32 0.46 8.29
N MET A 15 2.51 1.47 8.57
CA MET A 15 1.06 1.33 8.52
C MET A 15 0.38 2.63 8.10
N VAL A 16 -0.62 2.50 7.24
CA VAL A 16 -1.56 3.57 6.91
C VAL A 16 -2.97 2.99 6.90
N CYS A 17 -3.85 3.54 7.70
CA CYS A 17 -5.24 3.07 7.79
C CYS A 17 -6.19 4.22 8.19
N ALA A 18 -7.48 3.92 8.28
CA ALA A 18 -8.51 4.92 8.58
C ALA A 18 -8.44 5.52 10.00
N ILE A 19 -7.61 4.97 10.89
CA ILE A 19 -7.42 5.48 12.26
C ILE A 19 -6.01 5.98 12.53
N GLY A 20 -5.13 5.96 11.53
CA GLY A 20 -3.76 6.48 11.68
C GLY A 20 -2.94 6.40 10.40
N ASN A 21 -2.03 7.33 10.26
CA ASN A 21 -1.11 7.45 9.13
C ASN A 21 0.32 6.97 9.47
N SER A 22 0.47 6.31 10.62
CA SER A 22 1.68 5.65 11.09
C SER A 22 1.33 4.49 12.02
N VAL A 23 2.31 3.63 12.32
CA VAL A 23 2.16 2.53 13.28
C VAL A 23 1.79 3.07 14.66
N ASP A 24 2.51 4.07 15.16
CA ASP A 24 2.28 4.65 16.49
C ASP A 24 0.90 5.30 16.61
N GLU A 25 0.50 6.09 15.61
CA GLU A 25 -0.82 6.72 15.62
C GLU A 25 -1.93 5.67 15.60
N THR A 26 -1.81 4.68 14.70
CA THR A 26 -2.78 3.59 14.59
C THR A 26 -2.89 2.81 15.89
N TRP A 27 -1.78 2.45 16.49
CA TRP A 27 -1.73 1.71 17.75
C TRP A 27 -2.37 2.50 18.90
N ASN A 28 -2.00 3.76 19.08
CA ASN A 28 -2.56 4.62 20.10
C ASN A 28 -4.08 4.84 19.94
N ASN A 29 -4.55 4.98 18.71
CA ASN A 29 -5.96 5.12 18.43
C ASN A 29 -6.73 3.80 18.61
N ALA A 30 -6.14 2.66 18.26
CA ALA A 30 -6.70 1.35 18.53
C ALA A 30 -6.87 1.10 20.03
N LEU A 31 -5.88 1.43 20.85
CA LEU A 31 -5.97 1.32 22.31
C LEU A 31 -7.07 2.20 22.92
N LYS A 32 -7.39 3.33 22.29
CA LYS A 32 -8.48 4.22 22.71
C LYS A 32 -9.85 3.79 22.18
N GLY A 33 -9.93 2.72 21.38
CA GLY A 33 -11.15 2.27 20.74
C GLY A 33 -11.67 3.23 19.66
N VAL A 34 -10.79 4.02 19.02
CA VAL A 34 -11.17 4.94 17.96
C VAL A 34 -11.66 4.15 16.74
N SER A 35 -12.84 4.49 16.24
CA SER A 35 -13.38 3.92 15.01
C SER A 35 -13.07 4.83 13.81
N GLY A 36 -12.54 4.24 12.75
CA GLY A 36 -12.37 4.90 11.46
C GLY A 36 -13.63 4.86 10.57
N ILE A 37 -14.67 4.11 10.98
CA ILE A 37 -15.90 3.97 10.21
C ILE A 37 -16.77 5.21 10.37
N LYS A 38 -17.02 5.89 9.25
CA LYS A 38 -17.80 7.14 9.18
C LYS A 38 -18.63 7.15 7.90
N ASN A 39 -19.53 8.14 7.75
CA ASN A 39 -20.14 8.37 6.45
C ASN A 39 -19.05 8.67 5.40
N THR A 40 -19.07 7.91 4.30
CA THR A 40 -18.10 8.14 3.21
C THR A 40 -18.27 9.52 2.60
N LYS A 41 -17.15 10.09 2.16
CA LYS A 41 -17.11 11.39 1.48
C LYS A 41 -16.49 11.29 0.09
N THR A 42 -15.85 10.18 -0.21
CA THR A 42 -15.11 9.98 -1.46
C THR A 42 -15.93 9.26 -2.52
N VAL A 43 -17.03 8.62 -2.13
CA VAL A 43 -17.91 7.88 -3.02
C VAL A 43 -19.33 8.45 -2.90
N ASP A 44 -19.98 8.65 -4.06
CA ASP A 44 -21.41 8.96 -4.08
C ASP A 44 -22.20 7.72 -3.63
N THR A 45 -22.98 7.90 -2.58
CA THR A 45 -23.80 6.85 -1.97
C THR A 45 -25.30 7.03 -2.21
N GLU A 46 -25.69 7.93 -3.11
CA GLU A 46 -27.10 8.11 -3.45
C GLU A 46 -27.69 6.78 -3.98
N GLY A 47 -28.78 6.34 -3.38
CA GLY A 47 -29.41 5.07 -3.69
C GLY A 47 -28.71 3.81 -3.13
N CYS A 48 -27.61 3.95 -2.40
CA CYS A 48 -26.91 2.83 -1.76
C CYS A 48 -27.53 2.48 -0.40
N TYR A 49 -27.60 1.18 -0.09
CA TYR A 49 -28.06 0.70 1.21
C TYR A 49 -27.09 1.07 2.36
N ALA A 50 -25.78 1.08 2.07
CA ALA A 50 -24.75 1.39 3.04
C ALA A 50 -24.00 2.68 2.65
N THR A 51 -23.81 3.56 3.62
CA THR A 51 -23.15 4.85 3.47
C THR A 51 -21.89 4.99 4.32
N LEU A 52 -21.55 3.91 5.06
CA LEU A 52 -20.43 3.91 5.98
C LEU A 52 -19.22 3.24 5.36
N ALA A 53 -18.05 3.89 5.49
CA ALA A 53 -16.77 3.36 5.09
C ALA A 53 -15.67 3.78 6.06
N ALA A 54 -14.58 3.02 6.11
CA ALA A 54 -13.34 3.39 6.78
C ALA A 54 -12.36 3.93 5.74
N GLU A 55 -12.34 5.25 5.56
CA GLU A 55 -11.52 5.92 4.56
C GLU A 55 -10.20 6.40 5.15
N VAL A 56 -9.11 6.21 4.42
CA VAL A 56 -7.82 6.83 4.76
C VAL A 56 -7.87 8.29 4.33
N HIS A 57 -7.71 9.19 5.29
CA HIS A 57 -7.59 10.62 5.07
C HIS A 57 -6.14 11.04 5.33
N ASP A 58 -5.33 11.00 4.29
CA ASP A 58 -3.94 11.42 4.35
C ASP A 58 -3.63 12.39 3.20
N ASN A 59 -3.39 13.63 3.58
CA ASN A 59 -3.09 14.71 2.63
C ASN A 59 -1.65 14.62 2.08
N THR A 60 -0.82 13.73 2.63
CA THR A 60 0.58 13.58 2.22
C THR A 60 0.81 12.44 1.22
N LEU A 61 -0.25 11.76 0.76
CA LEU A 61 -0.11 10.69 -0.24
C LEU A 61 0.44 11.21 -1.57
N ASP A 62 0.11 12.45 -1.94
CA ASP A 62 0.59 13.06 -3.17
C ASP A 62 2.02 13.63 -3.07
N GLU A 63 2.65 13.54 -1.89
CA GLU A 63 4.07 13.85 -1.69
C GLU A 63 5.00 12.68 -2.05
N CYS A 64 4.45 11.51 -2.41
CA CYS A 64 5.24 10.39 -2.91
C CYS A 64 5.93 10.75 -4.23
N PRO A 65 7.17 10.31 -4.47
CA PRO A 65 7.78 10.42 -5.79
C PRO A 65 6.87 9.80 -6.86
N HIS A 66 6.70 10.46 -7.99
CA HIS A 66 5.84 10.01 -9.10
C HIS A 66 4.37 9.75 -8.72
N ALA A 67 3.84 10.50 -7.76
CA ALA A 67 2.48 10.31 -7.26
C ALA A 67 1.39 10.43 -8.34
N ASP A 68 1.60 11.24 -9.37
CA ASP A 68 0.72 11.41 -10.53
C ASP A 68 0.67 10.18 -11.45
N GLU A 69 1.71 9.33 -11.39
CA GLU A 69 1.80 8.10 -12.16
C GLU A 69 1.24 6.88 -11.42
N MET A 70 0.79 7.05 -10.16
CA MET A 70 0.32 5.97 -9.30
C MET A 70 -1.18 5.99 -9.04
N ASP A 71 -1.77 4.80 -8.92
CA ASP A 71 -3.07 4.67 -8.27
C ASP A 71 -2.95 4.90 -6.75
N ARG A 72 -4.04 5.29 -6.12
CA ARG A 72 -4.11 5.53 -4.68
C ARG A 72 -3.60 4.35 -3.84
N VAL A 73 -3.87 3.12 -4.26
CA VAL A 73 -3.40 1.92 -3.54
C VAL A 73 -1.88 1.82 -3.53
N SER A 74 -1.23 2.16 -4.64
CA SER A 74 0.24 2.19 -4.72
C SER A 74 0.83 3.27 -3.81
N LYS A 75 0.24 4.47 -3.78
CA LYS A 75 0.65 5.54 -2.86
C LYS A 75 0.58 5.12 -1.39
N LEU A 76 -0.49 4.44 -0.99
CA LEU A 76 -0.64 3.91 0.38
C LEU A 76 0.48 2.91 0.71
N CYS A 77 0.79 1.98 -0.22
CA CYS A 77 1.85 1.00 -0.04
C CYS A 77 3.24 1.64 0.01
N VAL A 78 3.53 2.61 -0.86
CA VAL A 78 4.79 3.37 -0.86
C VAL A 78 4.98 4.09 0.48
N LYS A 79 3.93 4.72 0.99
CA LYS A 79 3.98 5.42 2.29
C LYS A 79 4.25 4.45 3.45
N ALA A 80 3.54 3.33 3.51
CA ALA A 80 3.78 2.32 4.53
C ALA A 80 5.19 1.72 4.43
N ALA A 81 5.68 1.46 3.21
CA ALA A 81 7.04 0.98 2.99
C ALA A 81 8.10 2.00 3.44
N LYS A 82 7.85 3.30 3.24
CA LYS A 82 8.73 4.37 3.73
C LYS A 82 8.90 4.32 5.24
N GLU A 83 7.79 4.19 5.97
CA GLU A 83 7.82 4.09 7.43
C GLU A 83 8.55 2.82 7.88
N ALA A 84 8.24 1.66 7.26
CA ALA A 84 8.89 0.39 7.60
C ALA A 84 10.41 0.41 7.40
N LEU A 85 10.89 1.02 6.32
CA LEU A 85 12.32 1.18 6.05
C LEU A 85 12.98 2.14 7.05
N ALA A 86 12.28 3.22 7.42
CA ALA A 86 12.77 4.17 8.41
C ALA A 86 12.83 3.53 9.81
N ASP A 87 11.82 2.77 10.21
CA ASP A 87 11.77 2.04 11.48
C ASP A 87 12.87 0.97 11.56
N ALA A 88 13.13 0.27 10.45
CA ALA A 88 14.25 -0.66 10.30
C ALA A 88 15.63 0.02 10.31
N ALA A 89 15.70 1.35 10.23
CA ALA A 89 16.92 2.11 9.97
C ALA A 89 17.71 1.55 8.77
N TYR A 90 16.99 1.11 7.73
CA TYR A 90 17.54 0.44 6.57
C TYR A 90 17.30 1.22 5.27
N THR A 91 18.38 1.46 4.57
CA THR A 91 18.36 1.96 3.19
C THR A 91 18.97 0.87 2.33
N ILE A 92 18.32 0.52 1.22
CA ILE A 92 18.76 -0.57 0.35
C ILE A 92 20.11 -0.18 -0.31
N PRO A 93 21.23 -0.87 0.00
CA PRO A 93 22.51 -0.58 -0.62
C PRO A 93 22.53 -1.02 -2.10
N GLU A 94 23.31 -0.36 -2.93
CA GLU A 94 23.38 -0.63 -4.36
C GLU A 94 23.76 -2.08 -4.68
N ASP A 95 24.69 -2.63 -3.92
CA ASP A 95 25.18 -4.01 -4.05
C ASP A 95 24.23 -5.08 -3.48
N GLU A 96 23.23 -4.66 -2.70
CA GLU A 96 22.22 -5.56 -2.12
C GLU A 96 20.87 -5.55 -2.84
N LYS A 97 20.64 -4.66 -3.78
CA LYS A 97 19.35 -4.49 -4.48
C LYS A 97 18.74 -5.81 -4.96
N LYS A 98 19.55 -6.69 -5.56
CA LYS A 98 19.10 -8.01 -6.06
C LYS A 98 18.73 -9.01 -4.97
N ARG A 99 19.06 -8.72 -3.72
CA ARG A 99 18.72 -9.55 -2.55
C ARG A 99 17.48 -9.06 -1.84
N VAL A 100 17.02 -7.85 -2.15
CA VAL A 100 15.81 -7.25 -1.56
C VAL A 100 14.64 -7.48 -2.48
N SER A 101 13.64 -8.17 -1.96
CA SER A 101 12.41 -8.50 -2.69
C SER A 101 11.24 -7.67 -2.17
N VAL A 102 10.28 -7.39 -3.06
CA VAL A 102 9.01 -6.75 -2.72
C VAL A 102 7.88 -7.72 -3.01
N ILE A 103 7.18 -8.12 -1.96
CA ILE A 103 6.03 -9.03 -2.05
C ILE A 103 4.83 -8.31 -1.45
N MET A 104 3.83 -8.02 -2.27
CA MET A 104 2.61 -7.33 -1.87
C MET A 104 1.41 -8.27 -1.89
N GLY A 105 0.51 -8.10 -0.93
CA GLY A 105 -0.78 -8.77 -0.90
C GLY A 105 -1.89 -7.81 -1.31
N SER A 106 -2.56 -8.09 -2.44
CA SER A 106 -3.74 -7.32 -2.86
C SER A 106 -4.60 -8.17 -3.78
N CYS A 107 -5.90 -7.97 -3.79
CA CYS A 107 -6.81 -8.77 -4.62
C CYS A 107 -7.34 -8.04 -5.87
N VAL A 108 -7.24 -6.73 -5.95
CA VAL A 108 -7.94 -5.96 -7.01
C VAL A 108 -7.03 -5.01 -7.79
N GLY A 109 -5.99 -4.45 -7.19
CA GLY A 109 -5.13 -3.47 -7.86
C GLY A 109 -5.69 -2.05 -7.86
N GLY A 110 -5.42 -1.29 -8.91
CA GLY A 110 -5.75 0.14 -9.05
C GLY A 110 -7.19 0.42 -9.45
N VAL A 111 -8.14 0.21 -8.54
CA VAL A 111 -9.59 0.39 -8.82
C VAL A 111 -9.93 1.83 -9.19
N ASN A 112 -9.29 2.81 -8.55
CA ASN A 112 -9.54 4.21 -8.86
C ASN A 112 -9.12 4.54 -10.30
N SER A 113 -8.05 3.96 -10.77
CA SER A 113 -7.58 4.12 -12.16
C SER A 113 -8.50 3.42 -13.15
N VAL A 114 -9.06 2.26 -12.79
CA VAL A 114 -10.09 1.58 -13.61
C VAL A 114 -11.33 2.47 -13.74
N GLU A 115 -11.80 3.04 -12.63
CA GLU A 115 -12.94 3.95 -12.63
C GLU A 115 -12.65 5.21 -13.45
N ALA A 116 -11.49 5.83 -13.26
CA ALA A 116 -11.05 7.01 -13.99
C ALA A 116 -10.98 6.75 -15.50
N TYR A 117 -10.46 5.60 -15.90
CA TYR A 117 -10.39 5.18 -17.30
C TYR A 117 -11.76 5.23 -17.99
N TYR A 118 -12.75 4.57 -17.40
CA TYR A 118 -14.10 4.55 -17.98
C TYR A 118 -14.84 5.89 -17.89
N ARG A 119 -14.61 6.67 -16.81
CA ARG A 119 -15.28 7.98 -16.65
C ARG A 119 -14.67 9.07 -17.51
N ASN A 120 -13.37 9.04 -17.77
CA ASN A 120 -12.62 10.12 -18.42
C ASN A 120 -12.32 9.89 -19.89
N GLY A 121 -12.96 8.92 -20.53
CA GLY A 121 -12.85 8.65 -21.97
C GLY A 121 -11.65 7.76 -22.34
N GLU A 122 -11.37 6.75 -21.54
CA GLU A 122 -10.45 5.65 -21.85
C GLU A 122 -8.99 6.11 -22.09
N LYS A 123 -8.47 6.94 -21.22
CA LYS A 123 -7.09 7.45 -21.35
C LYS A 123 -6.04 6.35 -21.09
N ALA A 124 -5.07 6.25 -21.98
CA ALA A 124 -4.00 5.26 -21.90
C ALA A 124 -3.16 5.37 -20.62
N GLU A 125 -3.00 6.57 -20.06
CA GLU A 125 -2.26 6.83 -18.81
C GLU A 125 -2.85 6.15 -17.58
N ASP A 126 -4.16 5.87 -17.58
CA ASP A 126 -4.81 5.16 -16.49
C ASP A 126 -4.55 3.65 -16.53
N VAL A 127 -4.31 3.08 -17.73
CA VAL A 127 -4.12 1.64 -17.92
C VAL A 127 -2.90 1.10 -17.19
N THR A 128 -1.81 1.86 -17.13
CA THR A 128 -0.56 1.45 -16.48
C THR A 128 -0.68 1.33 -14.96
N LYS A 129 -1.64 2.04 -14.36
CA LYS A 129 -1.90 2.09 -12.91
C LYS A 129 -2.86 0.99 -12.44
N MET A 130 -3.60 0.35 -13.37
CA MET A 130 -4.64 -0.64 -13.06
C MET A 130 -4.09 -1.98 -12.56
N PRO A 131 -3.01 -2.56 -13.16
CA PRO A 131 -2.58 -3.89 -12.82
C PRO A 131 -2.23 -4.02 -11.35
N ILE A 132 -2.59 -5.17 -10.76
CA ILE A 132 -2.23 -5.48 -9.38
C ILE A 132 -0.71 -5.48 -9.17
N SER A 133 0.07 -5.82 -10.20
CA SER A 133 1.53 -5.78 -10.18
C SER A 133 2.11 -4.36 -10.06
N ALA A 134 1.37 -3.33 -10.44
CA ALA A 134 1.81 -1.94 -10.31
C ALA A 134 2.16 -1.61 -8.85
N ILE A 135 1.43 -2.16 -7.88
CA ILE A 135 1.65 -1.89 -6.45
C ILE A 135 3.08 -2.28 -6.02
N ALA A 136 3.50 -3.53 -6.31
CA ALA A 136 4.82 -4.01 -5.96
C ALA A 136 5.92 -3.32 -6.78
N ASN A 137 5.64 -3.06 -8.06
CA ASN A 137 6.60 -2.41 -8.97
C ASN A 137 6.91 -0.98 -8.51
N GLU A 138 5.92 -0.20 -8.10
CA GLU A 138 6.13 1.17 -7.61
C GLU A 138 6.98 1.20 -6.33
N VAL A 139 6.69 0.32 -5.38
CA VAL A 139 7.48 0.21 -4.15
C VAL A 139 8.92 -0.19 -4.48
N ALA A 140 9.10 -1.19 -5.35
CA ALA A 140 10.43 -1.65 -5.75
C ALA A 140 11.23 -0.55 -6.47
N TYR A 141 10.59 0.16 -7.39
CA TYR A 141 11.20 1.25 -8.15
C TYR A 141 11.65 2.39 -7.24
N ILE A 142 10.78 2.88 -6.36
CA ILE A 142 11.08 4.02 -5.49
C ILE A 142 12.19 3.72 -4.50
N TYR A 143 12.20 2.53 -3.91
CA TYR A 143 13.19 2.16 -2.89
C TYR A 143 14.39 1.40 -3.43
N GLY A 144 14.42 1.10 -4.73
CA GLY A 144 15.55 0.49 -5.40
C GLY A 144 15.72 -1.01 -5.13
N ALA A 145 14.63 -1.74 -4.88
CA ALA A 145 14.66 -3.19 -4.76
C ALA A 145 14.65 -3.85 -6.15
N ASP A 146 15.55 -4.80 -6.40
CA ASP A 146 15.74 -5.48 -7.70
C ASP A 146 15.79 -7.01 -7.55
N GLY A 147 15.25 -7.52 -6.45
CA GLY A 147 15.05 -8.95 -6.22
C GLY A 147 13.75 -9.45 -6.85
N ILE A 148 13.03 -10.33 -6.15
CA ILE A 148 11.71 -10.76 -6.59
C ILE A 148 10.71 -9.65 -6.31
N VAL A 149 10.05 -9.17 -7.36
CA VAL A 149 8.96 -8.17 -7.27
C VAL A 149 7.67 -8.84 -7.71
N THR A 150 6.73 -9.01 -6.79
CA THR A 150 5.49 -9.75 -7.08
C THR A 150 4.32 -9.35 -6.21
N ASN A 151 3.12 -9.63 -6.68
CA ASN A 151 1.89 -9.55 -5.92
C ASN A 151 1.28 -10.93 -5.70
N ILE A 152 0.78 -11.17 -4.50
CA ILE A 152 -0.02 -12.34 -4.17
C ILE A 152 -1.49 -11.91 -4.17
N ALA A 153 -2.28 -12.55 -5.03
CA ALA A 153 -3.70 -12.26 -5.20
C ALA A 153 -4.52 -13.49 -4.77
N ASN A 154 -4.71 -13.65 -3.47
CA ASN A 154 -5.48 -14.75 -2.88
C ASN A 154 -6.65 -14.21 -2.04
N ALA A 155 -7.42 -13.30 -2.64
CA ALA A 155 -8.55 -12.63 -2.00
C ALA A 155 -8.21 -12.16 -0.56
N CYS A 156 -9.03 -12.48 0.43
CA CYS A 156 -8.85 -12.05 1.82
C CYS A 156 -7.57 -12.60 2.49
N ALA A 157 -6.98 -13.67 1.94
CA ALA A 157 -5.75 -14.27 2.45
C ALA A 157 -4.48 -13.73 1.77
N ALA A 158 -4.59 -12.71 0.92
CA ALA A 158 -3.44 -12.18 0.18
C ALA A 158 -2.36 -11.56 1.08
N GLY A 159 -2.72 -11.15 2.30
CA GLY A 159 -1.82 -10.53 3.27
C GLY A 159 -1.27 -11.48 4.35
N THR A 160 -1.49 -12.81 4.22
CA THR A 160 -1.06 -13.80 5.22
C THR A 160 0.16 -14.61 4.78
#